data_63ddd8a54905ee203ad2ccc800f5ad68
#
_entry.id   63ddd8a54905ee203ad2ccc800f5ad68
#
_cell.length_a   1.000
_cell.length_b   1.000
_cell.length_c   1.000
_cell.angle_alpha   90.00
_cell.angle_beta   90.00
_cell.angle_gamma   90.00
#
_symmetry.space_group_name_H-M   'P 1'
#
loop_
_entity.id
_entity.type
_entity.pdbx_description
1 polymer ?
#
loop_
_entity_poly.entity_id
_entity_poly.type
_entity_poly.pdbx_seq_one_letter_code
_entity_poly.pdbx_strand_id
1 'polypeptide(L)'
;EDFIDIDFKTVGEREMSKDKKELDALLVKPNEYPQKVTIGAELNDLQEAVGGTITATYPFTDPVAIVCNDEGKLLGLPMNRALRDEHGQTYDVVAGNFLVVGLGKEDFASLSPELAQKYEQHFHQPETFIKLGGHLVILPTPDEAVQPTEEKPRAKPPAEHDR
;
A
#
# COMPACT_ATOMS: atom_id res chain seq x y z
N GLU A 1 -36.80 -3.93 -3.68
CA GLU A 1 -36.42 -4.03 -3.37
C GLU A 1 -36.05 -4.18 -3.30
N ASP A 2 -36.15 -4.15 -3.67
CA ASP A 2 -35.67 -4.22 -3.37
C ASP A 2 -35.30 -4.47 -3.46
N PHE A 3 -35.26 -4.77 -3.62
CA PHE A 3 -34.58 -4.94 -3.45
C PHE A 3 -34.37 -5.12 -3.81
N ILE A 4 -34.43 -4.84 -4.33
CA ILE A 4 -33.91 -4.77 -4.35
C ILE A 4 -33.49 -4.93 -4.74
N ASP A 5 -33.57 -4.94 -5.14
CA ASP A 5 -32.95 -4.89 -5.12
C ASP A 5 -32.49 -4.78 -5.53
N ILE A 6 -32.52 -4.75 -6.05
CA ILE A 6 -31.95 -4.38 -6.01
C ILE A 6 -31.50 -4.38 -6.50
N ASP A 7 -31.49 -4.23 -6.89
CA ASP A 7 -30.93 -4.01 -6.86
C ASP A 7 -30.61 -3.98 -7.25
N PHE A 8 -30.65 -4.03 -7.60
CA PHE A 8 -30.09 -3.75 -7.46
C PHE A 8 -30.10 -3.63 -7.92
N LYS A 9 -30.20 -3.31 -8.56
CA LYS A 9 -30.01 -2.91 -8.45
C LYS A 9 -29.91 -2.46 -8.79
N THR A 10 -30.16 -2.39 -9.32
CA THR A 10 -29.90 -1.77 -9.14
C THR A 10 -29.70 -1.13 -9.36
N VAL A 11 -29.86 -0.99 -9.76
CA VAL A 11 -29.51 -0.22 -9.48
C VAL A 11 -29.02 0.26 -9.73
N GLY A 12 -28.82 0.13 -9.88
CA GLY A 12 -28.18 0.64 -9.56
C GLY A 12 -27.63 0.97 -10.05
N GLU A 13 -27.43 1.12 -10.36
CA GLU A 13 -26.82 1.47 -10.29
C GLU A 13 -26.48 2.16 -10.43
N ARG A 14 -26.30 2.52 -10.88
CA ARG A 14 -26.09 3.35 -10.75
C ARG A 14 -25.78 4.18 -10.51
N GLU A 15 -25.46 4.62 -10.64
CA GLU A 15 -25.01 5.34 -10.01
C GLU A 15 -24.38 4.88 -8.97
N MET A 16 -24.11 4.03 -8.91
CA MET A 16 -23.58 3.43 -7.98
C MET A 16 -22.27 3.82 -7.76
N SER A 17 -21.55 4.14 -8.63
CA SER A 17 -20.20 4.45 -8.42
C SER A 17 -20.01 5.63 -7.53
N LYS A 18 -20.93 6.49 -7.41
CA LYS A 18 -20.75 7.54 -6.56
C LYS A 18 -20.82 7.12 -5.15
N ASP A 19 -21.32 5.99 -4.87
CA ASP A 19 -21.42 5.50 -3.52
C ASP A 19 -20.27 4.62 -3.14
N LYS A 20 -19.29 4.46 -4.00
CA LYS A 20 -18.16 3.63 -3.67
C LYS A 20 -17.38 4.25 -2.57
N LYS A 21 -16.98 3.47 -1.62
CA LYS A 21 -16.13 3.93 -0.56
C LYS A 21 -14.72 4.11 -1.04
N GLU A 22 -14.06 5.07 -0.47
CA GLU A 22 -12.65 5.29 -0.71
C GLU A 22 -11.92 5.29 0.61
N LEU A 23 -10.64 4.95 0.55
CA LEU A 23 -9.78 4.92 1.73
C LEU A 23 -8.61 5.84 1.53
N ASP A 24 -8.31 6.62 2.55
CA ASP A 24 -7.03 7.31 2.62
C ASP A 24 -6.03 6.32 3.17
N ALA A 25 -4.90 6.17 2.51
CA ALA A 25 -3.93 5.16 2.85
C ALA A 25 -2.52 5.64 2.51
N LEU A 26 -1.54 4.89 2.93
CA LEU A 26 -0.18 5.10 2.45
C LEU A 26 0.14 4.00 1.46
N LEU A 27 0.71 4.37 0.34
CA LEU A 27 1.21 3.42 -0.63
C LEU A 27 2.72 3.42 -0.52
N VAL A 28 3.31 2.27 -0.29
CA VAL A 28 4.75 2.13 -0.14
C VAL A 28 5.25 1.24 -1.27
N LYS A 29 6.10 1.79 -2.11
CA LYS A 29 6.68 1.05 -3.23
C LYS A 29 8.16 0.83 -2.99
N PRO A 30 8.73 -0.22 -3.56
CA PRO A 30 10.15 -0.47 -3.40
C PRO A 30 10.97 0.70 -3.90
N ASN A 31 11.96 1.08 -3.12
CA ASN A 31 12.91 2.12 -3.48
C ASN A 31 12.32 3.52 -3.65
N GLU A 32 11.16 3.76 -3.05
CA GLU A 32 10.50 5.07 -3.08
C GLU A 32 10.07 5.46 -1.68
N TYR A 33 9.91 6.75 -1.46
CA TYR A 33 9.35 7.22 -0.20
C TYR A 33 7.85 6.92 -0.19
N PRO A 34 7.26 6.71 1.00
CA PRO A 34 5.82 6.47 1.08
C PRO A 34 5.02 7.64 0.53
N GLN A 35 3.86 7.34 0.02
CA GLN A 35 3.02 8.33 -0.63
C GLN A 35 1.60 8.23 -0.09
N LYS A 36 1.01 9.35 0.24
CA LYS A 36 -0.39 9.36 0.68
C LYS A 36 -1.26 9.24 -0.55
N VAL A 37 -2.22 8.34 -0.50
CA VAL A 37 -3.11 8.08 -1.63
C VAL A 37 -4.54 7.95 -1.14
N THR A 38 -5.47 8.18 -2.04
CA THR A 38 -6.88 7.87 -1.80
C THR A 38 -7.27 6.86 -2.86
N ILE A 39 -7.68 5.69 -2.44
CA ILE A 39 -7.99 4.62 -3.37
C ILE A 39 -9.35 4.04 -3.05
N GLY A 40 -9.93 3.34 -4.01
CA GLY A 40 -11.17 2.64 -3.75
C GLY A 40 -11.00 1.56 -2.71
N ALA A 41 -12.05 1.26 -1.99
CA ALA A 41 -12.01 0.29 -0.90
C ALA A 41 -12.41 -1.11 -1.32
N GLU A 42 -12.75 -1.29 -2.58
CA GLU A 42 -13.17 -2.60 -3.04
C GLU A 42 -11.98 -3.51 -3.31
N LEU A 43 -12.24 -4.78 -3.29
CA LEU A 43 -11.19 -5.78 -3.47
C LEU A 43 -10.37 -5.52 -4.74
N ASN A 44 -11.04 -5.23 -5.84
CA ASN A 44 -10.33 -4.98 -7.08
C ASN A 44 -9.37 -3.79 -6.98
N ASP A 45 -9.79 -2.76 -6.25
CA ASP A 45 -8.94 -1.58 -6.09
C ASP A 45 -7.69 -1.90 -5.31
N LEU A 46 -7.85 -2.69 -4.26
CA LEU A 46 -6.71 -3.09 -3.44
C LEU A 46 -5.78 -4.02 -4.21
N GLN A 47 -6.36 -4.92 -4.98
CA GLN A 47 -5.56 -5.85 -5.78
C GLN A 47 -4.75 -5.10 -6.82
N GLU A 48 -5.32 -4.08 -7.41
CA GLU A 48 -4.59 -3.29 -8.38
C GLU A 48 -3.41 -2.59 -7.75
N ALA A 49 -3.58 -2.08 -6.54
CA ALA A 49 -2.52 -1.34 -5.87
C ALA A 49 -1.32 -2.23 -5.55
N VAL A 50 -1.55 -3.50 -5.24
CA VAL A 50 -0.46 -4.40 -4.87
C VAL A 50 -0.08 -5.37 -5.98
N GLY A 51 -0.80 -5.35 -7.09
CA GLY A 51 -0.43 -6.15 -8.25
C GLY A 51 -0.84 -7.60 -8.20
N GLY A 52 -1.88 -7.95 -7.46
CA GLY A 52 -2.35 -9.33 -7.38
C GLY A 52 -3.26 -9.55 -6.21
N THR A 53 -3.43 -10.81 -5.83
CA THR A 53 -4.27 -11.12 -4.68
C THR A 53 -3.66 -10.53 -3.42
N ILE A 54 -4.51 -10.23 -2.46
CA ILE A 54 -4.04 -9.51 -1.27
C ILE A 54 -4.07 -10.38 -0.04
N THR A 55 -3.21 -10.04 0.89
CA THR A 55 -3.28 -10.53 2.25
C THR A 55 -3.05 -9.34 3.16
N ALA A 56 -3.50 -9.44 4.38
CA ALA A 56 -3.31 -8.38 5.36
C ALA A 56 -2.55 -8.93 6.55
N THR A 57 -1.70 -8.10 7.12
CA THR A 57 -0.97 -8.46 8.33
C THR A 57 -1.09 -7.31 9.31
N TYR A 58 -0.95 -7.60 10.58
CA TYR A 58 -1.24 -6.65 11.64
C TYR A 58 -0.05 -6.54 12.59
N PRO A 59 1.06 -5.96 12.11
CA PRO A 59 2.29 -5.99 12.91
C PRO A 59 2.35 -4.95 14.01
N PHE A 60 1.35 -4.10 14.13
CA PHE A 60 1.40 -2.99 15.08
C PHE A 60 0.27 -3.06 16.07
N THR A 61 0.44 -2.37 17.20
CA THR A 61 -0.64 -2.29 18.19
C THR A 61 -1.70 -1.26 17.79
N ASP A 62 -1.35 -0.33 16.93
CA ASP A 62 -2.34 0.64 16.44
C ASP A 62 -3.36 -0.07 15.53
N PRO A 63 -4.54 0.51 15.36
CA PRO A 63 -5.55 -0.11 14.49
C PRO A 63 -5.24 0.13 13.02
N VAL A 64 -4.17 -0.48 12.56
CA VAL A 64 -3.74 -0.40 11.17
C VAL A 64 -3.40 -1.77 10.66
N ALA A 65 -3.48 -1.94 9.35
CA ALA A 65 -3.08 -3.17 8.68
C ALA A 65 -2.15 -2.85 7.53
N ILE A 66 -1.28 -3.79 7.23
CA ILE A 66 -0.49 -3.74 6.01
C ILE A 66 -1.17 -4.68 5.03
N VAL A 67 -1.54 -4.17 3.87
CA VAL A 67 -2.18 -4.95 2.81
C VAL A 67 -1.14 -5.12 1.71
N CYS A 68 -0.79 -6.35 1.39
CA CYS A 68 0.27 -6.61 0.43
C CYS A 68 -0.11 -7.76 -0.49
N ASN A 69 0.74 -8.01 -1.48
CA ASN A 69 0.52 -9.09 -2.42
C ASN A 69 0.74 -10.42 -1.71
N ASP A 70 -0.25 -11.29 -1.78
CA ASP A 70 -0.23 -12.58 -1.11
C ASP A 70 0.88 -13.48 -1.61
N GLU A 71 1.31 -13.28 -2.84
CA GLU A 71 2.32 -14.12 -3.45
C GLU A 71 3.56 -13.36 -3.87
N GLY A 72 3.79 -12.20 -3.26
CA GLY A 72 4.89 -11.34 -3.68
C GLY A 72 6.24 -12.02 -3.71
N LYS A 73 6.55 -12.80 -2.69
CA LYS A 73 7.84 -13.48 -2.64
C LYS A 73 7.92 -14.58 -3.67
N LEU A 74 6.83 -15.32 -3.88
CA LEU A 74 6.81 -16.36 -4.88
C LEU A 74 6.93 -15.80 -6.29
N LEU A 75 6.38 -14.63 -6.52
CA LEU A 75 6.46 -14.02 -7.83
C LEU A 75 7.78 -13.30 -8.06
N GLY A 76 8.63 -13.25 -7.05
CA GLY A 76 9.91 -12.57 -7.17
C GLY A 76 9.78 -11.05 -7.23
N LEU A 77 8.76 -10.50 -6.63
CA LEU A 77 8.63 -9.05 -6.60
C LEU A 77 9.76 -8.45 -5.76
N PRO A 78 10.17 -7.24 -6.05
CA PRO A 78 11.28 -6.64 -5.30
C PRO A 78 10.95 -6.52 -3.83
N MET A 79 11.94 -6.78 -2.98
CA MET A 79 11.77 -6.57 -1.55
C MET A 79 11.64 -5.09 -1.28
N ASN A 80 10.75 -4.74 -0.38
CA ASN A 80 10.35 -3.36 -0.19
C ASN A 80 10.77 -2.82 1.17
N ARG A 81 10.23 -3.37 2.22
CA ARG A 81 10.55 -2.92 3.58
C ARG A 81 10.59 -4.12 4.51
N ALA A 82 11.47 -4.06 5.48
CA ALA A 82 11.53 -5.08 6.52
C ALA A 82 10.50 -4.76 7.59
N LEU A 83 9.92 -5.80 8.17
CA LEU A 83 9.05 -5.67 9.32
C LEU A 83 9.85 -6.08 10.55
N ARG A 84 9.87 -5.21 11.54
CA ARG A 84 10.70 -5.41 12.72
C ARG A 84 9.82 -5.46 13.96
N ASP A 85 10.28 -6.22 14.93
CA ASP A 85 9.57 -6.32 16.20
C ASP A 85 9.98 -5.17 17.11
N GLU A 86 9.48 -5.20 18.33
CA GLU A 86 9.73 -4.11 19.26
C GLU A 86 11.19 -4.02 19.68
N HIS A 87 11.97 -5.04 19.42
CA HIS A 87 13.41 -5.03 19.72
C HIS A 87 14.22 -4.64 18.50
N GLY A 88 13.57 -4.24 17.42
CA GLY A 88 14.26 -3.84 16.20
C GLY A 88 14.73 -4.99 15.34
N GLN A 89 14.32 -6.22 15.66
CA GLN A 89 14.76 -7.37 14.89
C GLN A 89 13.82 -7.64 13.75
N THR A 90 14.37 -7.87 12.57
CA THR A 90 13.59 -8.16 11.39
C THR A 90 13.01 -9.56 11.49
N TYR A 91 11.69 -9.69 11.35
CA TYR A 91 11.06 -11.00 11.37
C TYR A 91 10.40 -11.33 10.03
N ASP A 92 10.26 -10.37 9.15
CA ASP A 92 9.69 -10.61 7.83
C ASP A 92 10.06 -9.46 6.91
N VAL A 93 9.84 -9.62 5.62
CA VAL A 93 10.08 -8.60 4.62
C VAL A 93 8.89 -8.60 3.68
N VAL A 94 8.37 -7.43 3.35
CA VAL A 94 7.29 -7.32 2.39
C VAL A 94 7.88 -7.17 1.00
N ALA A 95 7.44 -7.99 0.06
CA ALA A 95 7.87 -7.92 -1.33
C ALA A 95 6.76 -7.28 -2.16
N GLY A 96 7.13 -6.33 -2.99
CA GLY A 96 6.18 -5.61 -3.83
C GLY A 96 5.56 -4.43 -3.11
N ASN A 97 4.66 -3.76 -3.79
CA ASN A 97 3.96 -2.61 -3.21
C ASN A 97 3.09 -3.05 -2.05
N PHE A 98 2.93 -2.19 -1.06
CA PHE A 98 1.95 -2.46 -0.02
C PHE A 98 1.25 -1.18 0.40
N LEU A 99 0.12 -1.37 1.07
CA LEU A 99 -0.67 -0.26 1.58
C LEU A 99 -0.70 -0.33 3.09
N VAL A 100 -0.70 0.84 3.73
CA VAL A 100 -0.99 0.91 5.16
C VAL A 100 -2.38 1.54 5.26
N VAL A 101 -3.30 0.82 5.86
CA VAL A 101 -4.70 1.26 5.96
C VAL A 101 -5.14 1.20 7.42
N GLY A 102 -6.22 1.89 7.72
CA GLY A 102 -6.81 1.81 9.04
C GLY A 102 -7.70 0.59 9.19
N LEU A 103 -8.11 0.30 10.40
CA LEU A 103 -9.02 -0.80 10.68
C LEU A 103 -10.32 -0.24 11.24
N GLY A 104 -11.42 -0.61 10.61
CA GLY A 104 -12.74 -0.29 11.10
C GLY A 104 -13.31 -1.45 11.87
N LYS A 105 -14.60 -1.44 12.08
CA LYS A 105 -15.24 -2.50 12.84
C LYS A 105 -15.26 -3.81 12.09
N GLU A 106 -15.52 -3.76 10.80
CA GLU A 106 -15.61 -4.97 10.01
C GLU A 106 -14.77 -4.96 8.79
N ASP A 107 -14.21 -3.83 8.45
CA ASP A 107 -13.51 -3.65 7.19
C ASP A 107 -12.34 -2.76 7.37
N PHE A 108 -11.52 -2.65 6.34
CA PHE A 108 -10.48 -1.64 6.32
C PHE A 108 -11.13 -0.26 6.34
N ALA A 109 -10.43 0.69 6.87
CA ALA A 109 -10.91 2.06 6.99
C ALA A 109 -9.79 3.00 6.58
N SER A 110 -10.13 4.25 6.42
CA SER A 110 -9.11 5.25 6.12
C SER A 110 -8.14 5.36 7.29
N LEU A 111 -6.90 5.62 6.95
CA LEU A 111 -5.87 5.87 7.94
C LEU A 111 -6.06 7.28 8.45
N SER A 112 -6.11 7.46 9.76
CA SER A 112 -6.27 8.81 10.30
C SER A 112 -5.05 9.65 9.98
N PRO A 113 -5.17 10.98 9.97
CA PRO A 113 -4.01 11.82 9.68
C PRO A 113 -2.84 11.58 10.64
N GLU A 114 -3.12 11.32 11.90
CA GLU A 114 -2.07 11.06 12.89
C GLU A 114 -1.35 9.76 12.58
N LEU A 115 -2.11 8.71 12.26
CA LEU A 115 -1.49 7.44 11.96
C LEU A 115 -0.81 7.49 10.60
N ALA A 116 -1.34 8.25 9.65
CA ALA A 116 -0.68 8.42 8.37
C ALA A 116 0.70 9.05 8.56
N GLN A 117 0.78 10.06 9.41
CA GLN A 117 2.06 10.70 9.68
C GLN A 117 3.02 9.74 10.39
N LYS A 118 2.51 9.00 11.37
CA LYS A 118 3.33 8.07 12.12
C LYS A 118 3.93 7.01 11.21
N TYR A 119 3.12 6.41 10.35
CA TYR A 119 3.61 5.32 9.52
C TYR A 119 4.34 5.80 8.28
N GLU A 120 4.08 7.04 7.83
CA GLU A 120 4.92 7.63 6.82
C GLU A 120 6.35 7.74 7.35
N GLN A 121 6.49 8.16 8.59
CA GLN A 121 7.82 8.25 9.18
C GLN A 121 8.42 6.88 9.44
N HIS A 122 7.61 5.94 9.88
CA HIS A 122 8.08 4.60 10.18
C HIS A 122 8.65 3.92 8.93
N PHE A 123 8.01 4.08 7.78
CA PHE A 123 8.43 3.46 6.54
C PHE A 123 9.14 4.42 5.60
N HIS A 124 9.50 5.59 6.11
CA HIS A 124 10.01 6.67 5.25
C HIS A 124 11.17 6.22 4.39
N GLN A 125 12.18 5.63 5.02
CA GLN A 125 13.42 5.35 4.32
C GLN A 125 13.33 4.05 3.55
N PRO A 126 13.51 4.07 2.23
CA PRO A 126 13.60 2.84 1.47
C PRO A 126 14.80 2.02 1.91
N GLU A 127 14.71 0.72 1.69
CA GLU A 127 15.74 -0.20 2.14
C GLU A 127 16.30 -0.99 0.98
N THR A 128 17.60 -1.26 1.04
CA THR A 128 18.32 -2.05 0.05
C THR A 128 18.58 -3.41 0.65
N PHE A 129 18.28 -4.46 -0.10
CA PHE A 129 18.37 -5.83 0.38
C PHE A 129 19.46 -6.55 -0.40
N ILE A 130 20.45 -7.04 0.30
CA ILE A 130 21.62 -7.66 -0.32
C ILE A 130 21.83 -9.03 0.29
N LYS A 131 22.04 -10.02 -0.57
CA LYS A 131 22.36 -11.36 -0.08
C LYS A 131 23.86 -11.55 -0.09
N LEU A 132 24.40 -11.83 1.08
CA LEU A 132 25.85 -12.05 1.21
C LEU A 132 26.06 -13.33 1.98
N GLY A 133 26.70 -14.30 1.34
CA GLY A 133 27.08 -15.54 2.02
C GLY A 133 25.91 -16.24 2.68
N GLY A 134 24.76 -16.25 2.05
CA GLY A 134 23.60 -16.90 2.61
C GLY A 134 22.82 -16.05 3.61
N HIS A 135 23.29 -14.85 3.89
CA HIS A 135 22.62 -13.95 4.81
C HIS A 135 21.99 -12.80 4.06
N LEU A 136 20.88 -12.32 4.56
CA LEU A 136 20.23 -11.14 4.00
C LEU A 136 20.68 -9.94 4.82
N VAL A 137 21.29 -8.97 4.13
CA VAL A 137 21.72 -7.73 4.77
C VAL A 137 20.77 -6.63 4.29
N ILE A 138 20.24 -5.87 5.23
CA ILE A 138 19.28 -4.82 4.93
C ILE A 138 19.89 -3.50 5.36
N LEU A 139 20.01 -2.58 4.40
CA LEU A 139 20.62 -1.28 4.66
C LEU A 139 19.69 -0.18 4.20
N PRO A 140 19.69 0.97 4.87
CA PRO A 140 18.88 2.09 4.35
C PRO A 140 19.45 2.50 2.99
N THR A 141 18.57 2.76 2.05
CA THR A 141 18.97 3.25 0.74
C THR A 141 19.36 4.72 0.89
N PRO A 142 20.50 5.13 0.36
CA PRO A 142 20.86 6.55 0.44
C PRO A 142 19.84 7.39 -0.30
N ASP A 143 19.58 8.58 0.21
CA ASP A 143 18.55 9.44 -0.38
C ASP A 143 18.79 9.72 -1.85
N GLU A 144 20.04 9.86 -2.24
CA GLU A 144 20.35 10.15 -3.64
C GLU A 144 20.02 8.97 -4.55
N ALA A 145 19.87 7.76 -4.02
CA ALA A 145 19.54 6.58 -4.79
C ALA A 145 18.06 6.24 -4.74
N VAL A 146 17.27 7.00 -3.99
CA VAL A 146 15.83 6.75 -3.89
C VAL A 146 15.18 7.23 -5.18
N GLN A 147 14.25 6.44 -5.70
CA GLN A 147 13.59 6.81 -6.93
C GLN A 147 12.56 7.89 -6.70
N PRO A 148 12.34 8.78 -7.64
CA PRO A 148 11.30 9.78 -7.47
C PRO A 148 9.94 9.09 -7.43
N THR A 149 9.07 9.60 -6.60
CA THR A 149 7.72 9.08 -6.51
C THR A 149 6.98 9.41 -7.79
N GLU A 150 6.33 8.37 -8.40
CA GLU A 150 5.59 8.59 -9.56
C GLU A 150 4.35 9.29 -9.24
N GLU A 151 4.08 10.43 -9.80
CA GLU A 151 2.87 11.09 -9.54
C GLU A 151 1.83 10.67 -10.41
N LYS A 152 0.62 10.77 -10.05
CA LYS A 152 -0.42 10.44 -10.84
C LYS A 152 -0.37 11.23 -11.96
N PRO A 153 -0.56 10.75 -13.00
CA PRO A 153 -0.45 11.42 -14.23
C PRO A 153 -1.29 12.55 -14.19
N ARG A 154 -0.85 13.47 -13.83
CA ARG A 154 -1.50 14.48 -13.90
C ARG A 154 -1.10 14.97 -15.01
N ALA A 155 -1.16 14.73 -15.41
CA ALA A 155 -0.71 14.99 -16.32
C ALA A 155 0.28 15.34 -16.72
N LYS A 156 0.64 15.24 -17.01
CA LYS A 156 1.66 15.48 -17.33
C LYS A 156 1.74 15.68 -18.31
N PRO A 157 1.74 16.14 -18.71
CA PRO A 157 1.97 16.32 -19.42
C PRO A 157 2.44 16.40 -20.20
N PRO A 158 2.45 16.58 -20.51
CA PRO A 158 3.02 16.54 -21.10
C PRO A 158 3.78 16.80 -21.66
N ALA A 159 3.93 16.95 -21.74
CA ALA A 159 4.64 17.02 -21.77
C ALA A 159 5.28 17.17 -22.07
N GLU A 160 5.30 17.30 -21.99
CA GLU A 160 5.79 17.29 -21.69
C GLU A 160 6.37 17.00 -21.93
N HIS A 161 6.43 17.07 -22.15
CA HIS A 161 6.99 16.78 -21.99
C HIS A 161 7.45 16.48 -22.29
N ASP A 162 7.53 16.71 -22.68
CA ASP A 162 8.02 16.47 -22.61
C ASP A 162 8.50 16.21 -22.74
N ARG A 163 8.69 16.24 -23.25
CA ARG A 163 9.12 16.10 -23.04
C ARG A 163 9.63 16.01 -23.19
#